data_8e26e8159c2a7b6a0014ed3dc447b208
#
_entry.id   8e26e8159c2a7b6a0014ed3dc447b208
#
_cell.length_a   1.000
_cell.length_b   1.000
_cell.length_c   1.000
_cell.angle_alpha   90.00
_cell.angle_beta   90.00
_cell.angle_gamma   90.00
#
_symmetry.space_group_name_H-M   'P 1'
#
loop_
_entity.id
_entity.type
_entity.pdbx_description
1 polymer ?
#
loop_
_entity_poly.entity_id
_entity_poly.type
_entity_poly.pdbx_seq_one_letter_code
_entity_poly.pdbx_strand_id
1 'polypeptide(L)'
;GRRLTLERKGGAYWAKCPFHGSVEERTASFKVYEETGSYHCFGCKESGNAIHFLRKHDGLDFLEAVETLATQVGMEIPKQEAPIDTSNATKINNRASQVFYEQLKSDQGKKTIKYLKERGISGETAKFFQLGYSSNKKPTLYENLKNEFKEIDLDESGLFGKNDDGEYYDRFRDRLMFPIRNIKGCLLYTSDAADD
;
A
#
# COMPACT_ATOMS: atom_id res chain seq x y z
N GLY A 1 -14.49 22.51 -16.10
CA GLY A 1 -14.51 23.04 -17.44
C GLY A 1 -13.39 22.61 -18.39
N ARG A 2 -12.19 22.16 -17.93
CA ARG A 2 -11.10 21.82 -18.87
C ARG A 2 -11.26 20.46 -19.56
N ARG A 3 -12.01 19.51 -18.94
CA ARG A 3 -12.21 18.13 -19.43
C ARG A 3 -13.60 17.86 -19.95
N LEU A 4 -14.59 18.62 -19.47
CA LEU A 4 -15.99 18.48 -19.87
C LEU A 4 -16.56 19.84 -20.24
N THR A 5 -17.42 19.86 -21.25
CA THR A 5 -18.25 21.03 -21.55
C THR A 5 -19.40 21.05 -20.56
N LEU A 6 -19.36 22.03 -19.64
CA LEU A 6 -20.36 22.21 -18.59
C LEU A 6 -21.38 23.28 -18.99
N GLU A 7 -22.67 22.97 -18.88
CA GLU A 7 -23.77 23.92 -19.06
C GLU A 7 -24.39 24.23 -17.70
N ARG A 8 -24.62 25.51 -17.42
CA ARG A 8 -25.26 25.92 -16.16
C ARG A 8 -26.78 25.85 -16.30
N LYS A 9 -27.43 25.03 -15.48
CA LYS A 9 -28.87 24.87 -15.43
C LYS A 9 -29.34 24.75 -13.96
N GLY A 10 -30.28 25.63 -13.55
CA GLY A 10 -30.88 25.53 -12.20
C GLY A 10 -29.90 25.58 -11.04
N GLY A 11 -28.90 26.45 -11.10
CA GLY A 11 -27.91 26.61 -9.99
C GLY A 11 -26.83 25.52 -9.91
N ALA A 12 -26.78 24.58 -10.85
CA ALA A 12 -25.76 23.54 -10.95
C ALA A 12 -25.19 23.44 -12.35
N TYR A 13 -24.04 22.77 -12.49
CA TYR A 13 -23.43 22.48 -13.77
C TYR A 13 -23.79 21.07 -14.25
N TRP A 14 -24.06 20.96 -15.54
CA TRP A 14 -24.48 19.71 -16.18
C TRP A 14 -23.60 19.40 -17.38
N ALA A 15 -23.33 18.14 -17.62
CA ALA A 15 -22.59 17.64 -18.78
C ALA A 15 -23.12 16.27 -19.22
N LYS A 16 -22.70 15.84 -20.41
CA LYS A 16 -22.76 14.42 -20.78
C LYS A 16 -21.78 13.64 -19.91
N CYS A 17 -22.14 12.44 -19.47
CA CYS A 17 -21.30 11.66 -18.59
C CYS A 17 -20.11 11.05 -19.36
N PRO A 18 -18.87 11.22 -18.88
CA PRO A 18 -17.70 10.63 -19.53
C PRO A 18 -17.49 9.15 -19.18
N PHE A 19 -18.22 8.60 -18.18
CA PHE A 19 -17.95 7.28 -17.64
C PHE A 19 -18.81 6.16 -18.24
N HIS A 20 -20.00 6.46 -18.75
CA HIS A 20 -20.82 5.46 -19.40
C HIS A 20 -21.07 5.73 -20.90
N GLY A 21 -20.40 6.75 -21.43
CA GLY A 21 -20.20 7.10 -22.82
C GLY A 21 -21.12 6.42 -23.84
N SER A 22 -22.40 6.76 -23.91
CA SER A 22 -23.13 6.47 -25.12
C SER A 22 -23.00 7.67 -26.05
N VAL A 23 -22.56 7.43 -27.27
CA VAL A 23 -22.58 8.40 -28.39
C VAL A 23 -24.00 8.95 -28.57
N GLU A 24 -25.02 8.29 -28.02
CA GLU A 24 -26.43 8.57 -28.09
C GLU A 24 -27.03 9.33 -26.90
N GLU A 25 -26.22 9.71 -25.89
CA GLU A 25 -26.76 10.49 -24.76
C GLU A 25 -27.30 11.85 -25.26
N ARG A 26 -28.60 11.95 -25.34
CA ARG A 26 -29.30 13.17 -25.85
C ARG A 26 -29.40 14.26 -24.79
N THR A 27 -29.39 13.89 -23.51
CA THR A 27 -29.55 14.79 -22.36
C THR A 27 -28.40 14.67 -21.39
N ALA A 28 -27.95 15.80 -20.85
CA ALA A 28 -26.90 15.83 -19.84
C ALA A 28 -27.36 15.12 -18.57
N SER A 29 -26.67 14.05 -18.17
CA SER A 29 -26.97 13.24 -16.98
C SER A 29 -25.96 13.42 -15.85
N PHE A 30 -24.83 14.05 -16.12
CA PHE A 30 -23.74 14.29 -15.18
C PHE A 30 -23.88 15.67 -14.55
N LYS A 31 -24.16 15.71 -13.25
CA LYS A 31 -24.37 16.94 -12.49
C LYS A 31 -23.16 17.21 -11.57
N VAL A 32 -22.68 18.44 -11.58
CA VAL A 32 -21.61 18.92 -10.68
C VAL A 32 -22.20 19.94 -9.72
N TYR A 33 -21.91 19.74 -8.43
CA TYR A 33 -22.33 20.59 -7.35
C TYR A 33 -21.16 21.48 -6.94
N GLU A 34 -21.27 22.78 -7.20
CA GLU A 34 -20.19 23.74 -6.96
C GLU A 34 -19.91 23.89 -5.47
N GLU A 35 -20.95 23.93 -4.63
CA GLU A 35 -20.84 24.14 -3.18
C GLU A 35 -20.09 23.01 -2.47
N THR A 36 -20.27 21.78 -2.90
CA THR A 36 -19.66 20.58 -2.26
C THR A 36 -18.46 20.07 -3.02
N GLY A 37 -18.15 20.61 -4.21
CA GLY A 37 -17.08 20.11 -5.08
C GLY A 37 -17.28 18.66 -5.53
N SER A 38 -18.52 18.17 -5.52
CA SER A 38 -18.88 16.79 -5.84
C SER A 38 -19.62 16.69 -7.17
N TYR A 39 -19.68 15.47 -7.71
CA TYR A 39 -20.49 15.16 -8.88
C TYR A 39 -21.36 13.92 -8.66
N HIS A 40 -22.43 13.83 -9.43
CA HIS A 40 -23.27 12.64 -9.51
C HIS A 40 -23.81 12.47 -10.93
N CYS A 41 -23.72 11.26 -11.47
CA CYS A 41 -24.34 10.90 -12.73
C CYS A 41 -25.69 10.19 -12.49
N PHE A 42 -26.76 10.73 -13.00
CA PHE A 42 -28.11 10.13 -12.87
C PHE A 42 -28.29 8.92 -13.79
N GLY A 43 -27.46 8.77 -14.84
CA GLY A 43 -27.46 7.62 -15.73
C GLY A 43 -26.78 6.38 -15.08
N CYS A 44 -25.49 6.41 -14.88
CA CYS A 44 -24.72 5.27 -14.35
C CYS A 44 -24.54 5.25 -12.84
N LYS A 45 -25.10 6.23 -12.11
CA LYS A 45 -24.98 6.36 -10.64
C LYS A 45 -23.56 6.64 -10.13
N GLU A 46 -22.63 6.92 -11.01
CA GLU A 46 -21.27 7.28 -10.65
C GLU A 46 -21.26 8.60 -9.89
N SER A 47 -20.52 8.66 -8.78
CA SER A 47 -20.43 9.86 -7.95
C SER A 47 -19.06 9.97 -7.29
N GLY A 48 -18.68 11.19 -6.92
CA GLY A 48 -17.39 11.43 -6.26
C GLY A 48 -17.03 12.90 -6.20
N ASN A 49 -15.78 13.16 -5.84
CA ASN A 49 -15.17 14.48 -5.82
C ASN A 49 -14.20 14.67 -7.01
N ALA A 50 -13.52 15.81 -7.06
CA ALA A 50 -12.58 16.13 -8.14
C ALA A 50 -11.42 15.13 -8.25
N ILE A 51 -10.91 14.63 -7.11
CA ILE A 51 -9.83 13.63 -7.10
C ILE A 51 -10.33 12.32 -7.71
N HIS A 52 -11.50 11.86 -7.27
CA HIS A 52 -12.11 10.64 -7.81
C HIS A 52 -12.37 10.75 -9.31
N PHE A 53 -12.85 11.92 -9.76
CA PHE A 53 -13.05 12.20 -11.17
C PHE A 53 -11.76 12.04 -11.99
N LEU A 54 -10.66 12.64 -11.55
CA LEU A 54 -9.37 12.57 -12.25
C LEU A 54 -8.81 11.14 -12.29
N ARG A 55 -8.91 10.44 -11.17
CA ARG A 55 -8.47 9.04 -11.10
C ARG A 55 -9.21 8.17 -12.10
N LYS A 56 -10.51 8.35 -12.21
CA LYS A 56 -11.35 7.52 -13.09
C LYS A 56 -11.33 7.96 -14.54
N HIS A 57 -11.32 9.28 -14.81
CA HIS A 57 -11.37 9.84 -16.15
C HIS A 57 -10.00 9.84 -16.84
N ASP A 58 -8.96 10.26 -16.12
CA ASP A 58 -7.60 10.41 -16.67
C ASP A 58 -6.71 9.20 -16.36
N GLY A 59 -7.20 8.24 -15.55
CA GLY A 59 -6.42 7.05 -15.14
C GLY A 59 -5.31 7.35 -14.13
N LEU A 60 -5.35 8.49 -13.45
CA LEU A 60 -4.32 8.95 -12.53
C LEU A 60 -4.38 8.17 -11.20
N ASP A 61 -3.23 8.02 -10.55
CA ASP A 61 -3.21 7.59 -9.16
C ASP A 61 -3.67 8.72 -8.22
N PHE A 62 -3.71 8.44 -6.91
CA PHE A 62 -4.20 9.44 -5.94
C PHE A 62 -3.29 10.66 -5.87
N LEU A 63 -1.97 10.47 -5.84
CA LEU A 63 -0.98 11.54 -5.73
C LEU A 63 -0.95 12.38 -7.00
N GLU A 64 -0.93 11.75 -8.16
CA GLU A 64 -0.98 12.42 -9.46
C GLU A 64 -2.24 13.28 -9.62
N ALA A 65 -3.39 12.78 -9.15
CA ALA A 65 -4.64 13.52 -9.18
C ALA A 65 -4.59 14.76 -8.25
N VAL A 66 -4.03 14.61 -7.06
CA VAL A 66 -3.84 15.72 -6.10
C VAL A 66 -2.87 16.76 -6.66
N GLU A 67 -1.73 16.33 -7.21
CA GLU A 67 -0.73 17.23 -7.84
C GLU A 67 -1.32 18.02 -9.02
N THR A 68 -2.11 17.32 -9.85
CA THR A 68 -2.81 17.94 -10.98
C THR A 68 -3.77 19.02 -10.52
N LEU A 69 -4.54 18.78 -9.45
CA LEU A 69 -5.47 19.77 -8.90
C LEU A 69 -4.74 20.94 -8.25
N ALA A 70 -3.73 20.66 -7.45
CA ALA A 70 -2.93 21.70 -6.79
C ALA A 70 -2.29 22.64 -7.81
N THR A 71 -1.68 22.10 -8.86
CA THR A 71 -1.11 22.90 -9.96
C THR A 71 -2.17 23.79 -10.63
N GLN A 72 -3.41 23.26 -10.79
CA GLN A 72 -4.50 24.05 -11.43
C GLN A 72 -4.97 25.25 -10.61
N VAL A 73 -4.87 25.16 -9.29
CA VAL A 73 -5.28 26.25 -8.37
C VAL A 73 -4.09 27.07 -7.87
N GLY A 74 -2.87 26.80 -8.37
CA GLY A 74 -1.66 27.50 -7.96
C GLY A 74 -1.23 27.21 -6.52
N MET A 75 -1.66 26.07 -5.98
CA MET A 75 -1.22 25.60 -4.66
C MET A 75 0.06 24.79 -4.83
N GLU A 76 1.07 25.13 -4.06
CA GLU A 76 2.21 24.24 -3.86
C GLU A 76 1.79 23.18 -2.85
N ILE A 77 1.81 21.90 -3.27
CA ILE A 77 1.74 20.81 -2.32
C ILE A 77 3.03 20.90 -1.50
N PRO A 78 2.95 21.01 -0.15
CA PRO A 78 4.14 20.90 0.66
C PRO A 78 4.83 19.60 0.22
N LYS A 79 6.01 19.72 -0.39
CA LYS A 79 6.85 18.55 -0.60
C LYS A 79 6.99 17.97 0.79
N GLN A 80 6.39 16.80 1.05
CA GLN A 80 6.71 16.07 2.25
C GLN A 80 8.21 16.16 2.37
N GLU A 81 8.68 16.64 3.52
CA GLU A 81 10.09 16.59 3.87
C GLU A 81 10.61 15.27 3.36
N ALA A 82 11.72 15.30 2.62
CA ALA A 82 12.23 14.19 1.83
C ALA A 82 11.94 12.88 2.56
N PRO A 83 11.29 11.89 1.92
CA PRO A 83 10.82 10.72 2.62
C PRO A 83 11.97 10.27 3.50
N ILE A 84 11.71 10.13 4.82
CA ILE A 84 12.67 9.53 5.77
C ILE A 84 13.36 8.48 4.94
N ASP A 85 14.69 8.57 4.81
CA ASP A 85 15.44 7.73 3.88
C ASP A 85 15.10 6.26 4.17
N THR A 86 14.03 5.78 3.57
CA THR A 86 13.51 4.42 3.71
C THR A 86 14.44 3.43 3.02
N SER A 87 15.53 3.93 2.40
CA SER A 87 16.48 3.07 1.71
C SER A 87 17.10 2.06 2.67
N ASN A 88 17.45 2.45 3.88
CA ASN A 88 17.99 1.53 4.89
C ASN A 88 16.90 0.65 5.49
N ALA A 89 15.75 1.20 5.86
CA ALA A 89 14.60 0.41 6.33
C ALA A 89 14.14 -0.60 5.26
N THR A 90 14.09 -0.19 3.99
CA THR A 90 13.76 -1.09 2.88
C THR A 90 14.80 -2.19 2.72
N LYS A 91 16.09 -1.90 2.83
CA LYS A 91 17.17 -2.92 2.77
C LYS A 91 17.06 -3.89 3.94
N ILE A 92 16.84 -3.39 5.16
CA ILE A 92 16.66 -4.20 6.36
C ILE A 92 15.44 -5.11 6.21
N ASN A 93 14.30 -4.59 5.79
CA ASN A 93 13.08 -5.36 5.58
C ASN A 93 13.26 -6.43 4.49
N ASN A 94 13.93 -6.12 3.38
CA ASN A 94 14.25 -7.11 2.35
C ASN A 94 15.16 -8.22 2.90
N ARG A 95 16.18 -7.87 3.68
CA ARG A 95 17.08 -8.85 4.30
C ARG A 95 16.36 -9.70 5.34
N ALA A 96 15.51 -9.10 6.17
CA ALA A 96 14.65 -9.82 7.10
C ALA A 96 13.70 -10.80 6.39
N SER A 97 13.07 -10.38 5.30
CA SER A 97 12.22 -11.25 4.47
C SER A 97 12.98 -12.46 3.94
N GLN A 98 14.25 -12.29 3.54
CA GLN A 98 15.10 -13.42 3.13
C GLN A 98 15.37 -14.38 4.29
N VAL A 99 15.72 -13.85 5.48
CA VAL A 99 15.94 -14.67 6.67
C VAL A 99 14.68 -15.45 7.02
N PHE A 100 13.50 -14.81 7.02
CA PHE A 100 12.23 -15.49 7.28
C PHE A 100 11.91 -16.57 6.24
N TYR A 101 12.20 -16.33 4.97
CA TYR A 101 12.02 -17.32 3.91
C TYR A 101 12.95 -18.53 4.10
N GLU A 102 14.20 -18.32 4.48
CA GLU A 102 15.16 -19.38 4.79
C GLU A 102 14.74 -20.17 6.03
N GLN A 103 14.28 -19.49 7.09
CA GLN A 103 13.75 -20.13 8.30
C GLN A 103 12.52 -21.00 8.01
N LEU A 104 11.61 -20.56 7.13
CA LEU A 104 10.46 -21.37 6.72
C LEU A 104 10.91 -22.69 6.07
N LYS A 105 11.98 -22.67 5.28
CA LYS A 105 12.51 -23.87 4.59
C LYS A 105 13.35 -24.76 5.50
N SER A 106 13.74 -24.29 6.65
CA SER A 106 14.54 -25.03 7.63
C SER A 106 13.68 -26.00 8.46
N ASP A 107 14.32 -26.78 9.31
CA ASP A 107 13.64 -27.66 10.27
C ASP A 107 12.70 -26.90 11.21
N GLN A 108 12.99 -25.61 11.47
CA GLN A 108 12.19 -24.76 12.33
C GLN A 108 10.82 -24.41 11.69
N GLY A 109 10.75 -24.35 10.37
CA GLY A 109 9.53 -24.03 9.63
C GLY A 109 8.59 -25.23 9.36
N LYS A 110 8.95 -26.45 9.75
CA LYS A 110 8.17 -27.67 9.42
C LYS A 110 6.71 -27.60 9.85
N LYS A 111 6.44 -27.06 11.05
CA LYS A 111 5.07 -26.90 11.56
C LYS A 111 4.28 -25.89 10.70
N THR A 112 4.90 -24.77 10.37
CA THR A 112 4.32 -23.71 9.53
C THR A 112 4.06 -24.21 8.11
N ILE A 113 4.97 -25.02 7.53
CA ILE A 113 4.74 -25.65 6.22
C ILE A 113 3.53 -26.61 6.27
N LYS A 114 3.39 -27.39 7.35
CA LYS A 114 2.23 -28.27 7.54
C LYS A 114 0.95 -27.44 7.58
N TYR A 115 0.91 -26.37 8.37
CA TYR A 115 -0.22 -25.46 8.46
C TYR A 115 -0.58 -24.84 7.10
N LEU A 116 0.40 -24.38 6.32
CA LEU A 116 0.16 -23.82 4.98
C LEU A 116 -0.48 -24.85 4.05
N LYS A 117 -0.02 -26.11 4.09
CA LYS A 117 -0.61 -27.22 3.31
C LYS A 117 -2.05 -27.51 3.72
N GLU A 118 -2.35 -27.52 5.01
CA GLU A 118 -3.71 -27.72 5.55
C GLU A 118 -4.66 -26.60 5.11
N ARG A 119 -4.15 -25.39 4.90
CA ARG A 119 -4.87 -24.23 4.35
C ARG A 119 -4.91 -24.19 2.81
N GLY A 120 -4.43 -25.22 2.13
CA GLY A 120 -4.45 -25.32 0.67
C GLY A 120 -3.40 -24.45 -0.04
N ILE A 121 -2.43 -23.92 0.68
CA ILE A 121 -1.34 -23.12 0.09
C ILE A 121 -0.24 -24.06 -0.39
N SER A 122 -0.03 -24.08 -1.71
CA SER A 122 1.02 -24.89 -2.31
C SER A 122 2.42 -24.33 -2.05
N GLY A 123 3.45 -25.16 -2.20
CA GLY A 123 4.83 -24.71 -2.11
C GLY A 123 5.19 -23.68 -3.20
N GLU A 124 4.58 -23.78 -4.38
CA GLU A 124 4.74 -22.80 -5.47
C GLU A 124 4.13 -21.45 -5.09
N THR A 125 2.92 -21.47 -4.52
CA THR A 125 2.27 -20.26 -4.01
C THR A 125 3.10 -19.61 -2.90
N ALA A 126 3.56 -20.39 -1.93
CA ALA A 126 4.40 -19.88 -0.85
C ALA A 126 5.72 -19.28 -1.37
N LYS A 127 6.32 -19.89 -2.39
CA LYS A 127 7.52 -19.37 -3.05
C LYS A 127 7.23 -18.10 -3.85
N PHE A 128 6.14 -18.06 -4.60
CA PHE A 128 5.75 -16.90 -5.41
C PHE A 128 5.55 -15.66 -4.53
N PHE A 129 4.84 -15.80 -3.41
CA PHE A 129 4.61 -14.73 -2.45
C PHE A 129 5.76 -14.53 -1.46
N GLN A 130 6.81 -15.33 -1.54
CA GLN A 130 7.98 -15.29 -0.64
C GLN A 130 7.59 -15.36 0.84
N LEU A 131 6.60 -16.23 1.16
CA LEU A 131 6.19 -16.42 2.54
C LEU A 131 7.36 -16.85 3.41
N GLY A 132 7.40 -16.38 4.65
CA GLY A 132 8.47 -16.64 5.59
C GLY A 132 7.95 -17.15 6.94
N TYR A 133 8.87 -17.51 7.80
CA TYR A 133 8.59 -17.86 9.18
C TYR A 133 9.59 -17.17 10.09
N SER A 134 9.10 -16.42 11.06
CA SER A 134 9.93 -15.81 12.10
C SER A 134 10.08 -16.78 13.26
N SER A 135 11.26 -17.36 13.38
CA SER A 135 11.57 -18.31 14.47
C SER A 135 11.75 -17.59 15.81
N ASN A 136 11.40 -18.26 16.90
CA ASN A 136 11.74 -17.84 18.25
C ASN A 136 13.05 -18.44 18.76
N LYS A 137 13.81 -19.18 17.91
CA LYS A 137 15.07 -19.83 18.26
C LYS A 137 16.26 -19.02 17.80
N LYS A 138 17.38 -19.23 18.45
CA LYS A 138 18.66 -18.63 18.03
C LYS A 138 19.19 -19.30 16.74
N PRO A 139 19.89 -18.56 15.86
CA PRO A 139 20.09 -17.11 15.97
C PRO A 139 18.77 -16.34 15.70
N THR A 140 18.53 -15.29 16.51
CA THR A 140 17.38 -14.40 16.36
C THR A 140 17.52 -13.56 15.09
N LEU A 141 16.45 -12.87 14.65
CA LEU A 141 16.55 -11.95 13.52
C LEU A 141 17.57 -10.85 13.80
N TYR A 142 17.56 -10.28 15.01
CA TYR A 142 18.53 -9.28 15.44
C TYR A 142 19.97 -9.80 15.34
N GLU A 143 20.24 -11.00 15.84
CA GLU A 143 21.58 -11.61 15.76
C GLU A 143 22.06 -11.81 14.33
N ASN A 144 21.15 -12.07 13.37
CA ASN A 144 21.46 -12.18 11.95
C ASN A 144 21.79 -10.82 11.30
N LEU A 145 21.14 -9.73 11.75
CA LEU A 145 21.22 -8.44 11.08
C LEU A 145 22.17 -7.43 11.74
N LYS A 146 22.45 -7.55 13.03
CA LYS A 146 23.26 -6.59 13.80
C LYS A 146 24.66 -6.30 13.26
N ASN A 147 25.24 -7.24 12.50
CA ASN A 147 26.55 -7.08 11.88
C ASN A 147 26.48 -6.47 10.46
N GLU A 148 25.30 -6.47 9.85
CA GLU A 148 25.09 -5.97 8.49
C GLU A 148 24.62 -4.50 8.50
N PHE A 149 23.93 -4.06 9.59
CA PHE A 149 23.29 -2.76 9.69
C PHE A 149 23.63 -2.04 11.00
N LYS A 150 23.54 -0.70 10.97
CA LYS A 150 23.74 0.12 12.18
C LYS A 150 22.53 -0.02 13.10
N GLU A 151 22.77 0.10 14.42
CA GLU A 151 21.69 0.01 15.41
C GLU A 151 20.56 1.01 15.18
N ILE A 152 20.88 2.26 14.82
CA ILE A 152 19.86 3.28 14.54
C ILE A 152 18.93 2.87 13.40
N ASP A 153 19.46 2.29 12.34
CA ASP A 153 18.68 1.83 11.20
C ASP A 153 17.80 0.63 11.58
N LEU A 154 18.31 -0.25 12.48
CA LEU A 154 17.56 -1.39 13.01
C LEU A 154 16.41 -0.92 13.90
N ASP A 155 16.62 0.08 14.76
CA ASP A 155 15.57 0.69 15.59
C ASP A 155 14.44 1.26 14.73
N GLU A 156 14.79 1.98 13.67
CA GLU A 156 13.81 2.61 12.76
C GLU A 156 13.07 1.61 11.85
N SER A 157 13.60 0.39 11.68
CA SER A 157 12.99 -0.64 10.83
C SER A 157 11.62 -1.13 11.34
N GLY A 158 11.35 -0.97 12.64
CA GLY A 158 10.14 -1.46 13.29
C GLY A 158 10.12 -2.97 13.55
N LEU A 159 11.17 -3.71 13.19
CA LEU A 159 11.27 -5.17 13.38
C LEU A 159 11.68 -5.56 14.80
N PHE A 160 12.26 -4.64 15.54
CA PHE A 160 12.85 -4.87 16.85
C PHE A 160 12.22 -3.99 17.94
N GLY A 161 12.32 -4.43 19.18
CA GLY A 161 12.03 -3.66 20.36
C GLY A 161 13.21 -3.72 21.34
N LYS A 162 13.20 -2.87 22.35
CA LYS A 162 14.13 -2.93 23.48
C LYS A 162 13.36 -3.28 24.74
N ASN A 163 13.92 -4.15 25.58
CA ASN A 163 13.41 -4.41 26.93
C ASN A 163 13.87 -3.31 27.91
N ASP A 164 13.44 -3.41 29.15
CA ASP A 164 13.79 -2.44 30.21
C ASP A 164 15.31 -2.39 30.49
N ASP A 165 16.03 -3.47 30.17
CA ASP A 165 17.49 -3.56 30.29
C ASP A 165 18.23 -3.00 29.07
N GLY A 166 17.49 -2.53 28.04
CA GLY A 166 18.04 -1.99 26.80
C GLY A 166 18.44 -3.04 25.77
N GLU A 167 18.18 -4.32 26.01
CA GLU A 167 18.51 -5.39 25.09
C GLU A 167 17.48 -5.49 23.96
N TYR A 168 17.98 -5.73 22.75
CA TYR A 168 17.13 -5.92 21.59
C TYR A 168 16.43 -7.27 21.58
N TYR A 169 15.16 -7.24 21.19
CA TYR A 169 14.38 -8.44 20.91
C TYR A 169 13.62 -8.32 19.59
N ASP A 170 13.40 -9.46 18.94
CA ASP A 170 12.58 -9.53 17.74
C ASP A 170 11.10 -9.32 18.11
N ARG A 171 10.39 -8.41 17.42
CA ARG A 171 8.95 -8.20 17.62
C ARG A 171 8.13 -9.36 17.10
N PHE A 172 8.55 -9.94 15.98
CA PHE A 172 7.91 -11.11 15.40
C PHE A 172 8.62 -12.37 15.85
N ARG A 173 7.88 -13.25 16.53
CA ARG A 173 8.41 -14.52 17.05
C ARG A 173 7.36 -15.61 16.88
N ASP A 174 7.77 -16.74 16.32
CA ASP A 174 6.91 -17.90 16.06
C ASP A 174 5.69 -17.56 15.18
N ARG A 175 5.93 -16.76 14.11
CA ARG A 175 4.89 -16.23 13.23
C ARG A 175 5.14 -16.59 11.76
N LEU A 176 4.05 -16.87 11.05
CA LEU A 176 4.05 -16.89 9.58
C LEU A 176 4.09 -15.46 9.05
N MET A 177 5.05 -15.16 8.18
CA MET A 177 5.31 -13.81 7.68
C MET A 177 4.88 -13.66 6.23
N PHE A 178 4.13 -12.58 5.95
CA PHE A 178 3.69 -12.19 4.61
C PHE A 178 4.39 -10.90 4.19
N PRO A 179 5.29 -10.92 3.20
CA PRO A 179 5.93 -9.71 2.71
C PRO A 179 4.95 -8.89 1.87
N ILE A 180 4.67 -7.65 2.28
CA ILE A 180 3.81 -6.72 1.53
C ILE A 180 4.70 -5.83 0.68
N ARG A 181 4.51 -5.89 -0.65
CA ARG A 181 5.28 -5.14 -1.63
C ARG A 181 4.41 -4.11 -2.34
N ASN A 182 5.00 -2.96 -2.69
CA ASN A 182 4.33 -1.99 -3.56
C ASN A 182 4.34 -2.46 -5.02
N ILE A 183 3.68 -1.69 -5.89
CA ILE A 183 3.62 -1.98 -7.34
C ILE A 183 5.00 -2.01 -8.03
N LYS A 184 6.02 -1.39 -7.43
CA LYS A 184 7.42 -1.41 -7.90
C LYS A 184 8.20 -2.62 -7.36
N GLY A 185 7.54 -3.51 -6.58
CA GLY A 185 8.16 -4.68 -5.96
C GLY A 185 8.98 -4.37 -4.70
N CYS A 186 9.03 -3.13 -4.24
CA CYS A 186 9.71 -2.76 -3.01
C CYS A 186 8.92 -3.24 -1.79
N LEU A 187 9.61 -3.88 -0.84
CA LEU A 187 8.99 -4.34 0.40
C LEU A 187 8.64 -3.12 1.27
N LEU A 188 7.36 -2.96 1.56
CA LEU A 188 6.85 -1.88 2.41
C LEU A 188 6.78 -2.31 3.87
N TYR A 189 6.35 -3.56 4.09
CA TYR A 189 6.03 -4.06 5.41
C TYR A 189 5.98 -5.60 5.39
N THR A 190 6.24 -6.23 6.53
CA THR A 190 5.95 -7.64 6.76
C THR A 190 4.83 -7.75 7.79
N SER A 191 3.69 -8.31 7.39
CA SER A 191 2.58 -8.60 8.30
C SER A 191 2.72 -10.03 8.85
N ASP A 192 2.31 -10.21 10.09
CA ASP A 192 2.07 -11.53 10.65
C ASP A 192 0.62 -11.95 10.37
N ALA A 193 0.38 -13.25 10.27
CA ALA A 193 -0.97 -13.77 10.35
C ALA A 193 -1.42 -13.62 11.80
N ALA A 194 -2.46 -12.81 12.04
CA ALA A 194 -3.08 -12.76 13.36
C ALA A 194 -3.60 -14.17 13.69
N ASP A 195 -3.30 -14.64 14.88
CA ASP A 195 -3.93 -15.83 15.42
C ASP A 195 -5.40 -15.51 15.69
N ASP A 196 -6.32 -16.14 14.93
CA ASP A 196 -7.72 -16.34 15.32
C ASP A 196 -7.84 -17.57 16.21
#